data_abf89ddabb22cf14269132d419e9b469
#
_entry.id   abf89ddabb22cf14269132d419e9b469
#
_cell.length_a   1.000
_cell.length_b   1.000
_cell.length_c   1.000
_cell.angle_alpha   90.00
_cell.angle_beta   90.00
_cell.angle_gamma   90.00
#
_symmetry.space_group_name_H-M   'P 1'
#
loop_
_entity.id
_entity.type
_entity.pdbx_description
1 polymer ?
#
loop_
_entity_poly.entity_id
_entity_poly.type
_entity_poly.pdbx_seq_one_letter_code
_entity_poly.pdbx_strand_id
1 'polypeptide(L)'
;MMKKWIIAAALAAVTVNAYAAEKIRFAVSATYPPFESLDHDNQIVGFDIDLAKALCAKIKAECTFTNNAFDSLIPSLKFRRYDAVISGMDITAERSKQVDFSQPYYANSAIVIARKGEFSDFSQLKGKRIGVENGTTHQKYLTEKHPDVVAVAYDSYQNAILDLKNGRLNGVFGDSAVVSQWLKANEDLTTVGEHVTDAGYFGNGLGIAVRKGNSDLLNEFNTALAALKADGSWQQINQKWFPE
;
A
#
# COMPACT_ATOMS: atom_id res chain seq x y z
N MET A 1 -2.27 72.66 -41.53
CA MET A 1 -1.35 71.56 -41.43
C MET A 1 -1.63 70.84 -40.12
N MET A 2 -2.38 69.70 -40.17
CA MET A 2 -2.72 68.93 -38.97
C MET A 2 -1.80 67.71 -38.92
N LYS A 3 -0.93 67.64 -37.90
CA LYS A 3 -0.07 66.48 -37.63
C LYS A 3 -0.90 65.39 -36.91
N LYS A 4 -1.14 64.27 -37.59
CA LYS A 4 -1.74 63.03 -37.02
C LYS A 4 -0.67 62.28 -36.25
N TRP A 5 -0.88 62.17 -34.92
CA TRP A 5 -0.07 61.32 -34.08
C TRP A 5 -0.68 59.90 -34.09
N ILE A 6 0.04 58.93 -34.59
CA ILE A 6 -0.32 57.52 -34.53
C ILE A 6 0.32 56.95 -33.24
N ILE A 7 -0.49 56.65 -32.25
CA ILE A 7 -0.04 55.92 -31.05
C ILE A 7 -0.12 54.44 -31.37
N ALA A 8 1.03 53.78 -31.52
CA ALA A 8 1.12 52.35 -31.65
C ALA A 8 1.10 51.73 -30.25
N ALA A 9 -0.05 51.12 -29.84
CA ALA A 9 -0.14 50.33 -28.63
C ALA A 9 0.46 48.94 -28.86
N ALA A 10 1.65 48.67 -28.31
CA ALA A 10 2.27 47.35 -28.30
C ALA A 10 1.54 46.49 -27.29
N LEU A 11 0.69 45.55 -27.73
CA LEU A 11 0.15 44.47 -26.89
C LEU A 11 1.30 43.49 -26.60
N ALA A 12 1.83 43.51 -25.39
CA ALA A 12 2.69 42.48 -24.87
C ALA A 12 1.83 41.23 -24.58
N ALA A 13 1.84 40.23 -25.47
CA ALA A 13 1.23 38.94 -25.19
C ALA A 13 2.05 38.21 -24.13
N VAL A 14 1.57 38.18 -22.90
CA VAL A 14 2.10 37.32 -21.84
C VAL A 14 1.69 35.88 -22.17
N THR A 15 2.58 35.09 -22.74
CA THR A 15 2.40 33.67 -22.92
C THR A 15 2.50 33.01 -21.56
N VAL A 16 1.36 32.72 -20.93
CA VAL A 16 1.28 31.84 -19.75
C VAL A 16 1.57 30.44 -20.25
N ASN A 17 2.80 29.96 -20.04
CA ASN A 17 3.11 28.55 -20.20
C ASN A 17 2.33 27.79 -19.13
N ALA A 18 1.16 27.23 -19.47
CA ALA A 18 0.48 26.24 -18.65
C ALA A 18 1.35 24.97 -18.70
N TYR A 19 2.22 24.78 -17.71
CA TYR A 19 2.83 23.48 -17.49
C TYR A 19 1.69 22.52 -17.13
N ALA A 20 1.41 21.55 -18.00
CA ALA A 20 0.53 20.44 -17.65
C ALA A 20 1.15 19.73 -16.44
N ALA A 21 0.36 19.54 -15.38
CA ALA A 21 0.82 18.81 -14.21
C ALA A 21 1.29 17.41 -14.65
N GLU A 22 2.42 16.97 -14.13
CA GLU A 22 2.91 15.63 -14.37
C GLU A 22 1.88 14.61 -13.88
N LYS A 23 1.60 13.57 -14.70
CA LYS A 23 0.67 12.51 -14.31
C LYS A 23 1.43 11.31 -13.78
N ILE A 24 1.11 10.90 -12.54
CA ILE A 24 1.67 9.73 -11.91
C ILE A 24 0.58 8.67 -11.78
N ARG A 25 0.80 7.52 -12.41
CA ARG A 25 -0.12 6.39 -12.42
C ARG A 25 0.30 5.40 -11.34
N PHE A 26 -0.53 5.26 -10.31
CA PHE A 26 -0.34 4.27 -9.25
C PHE A 26 -1.10 2.98 -9.55
N ALA A 27 -0.47 1.84 -9.27
CA ALA A 27 -1.14 0.56 -9.10
C ALA A 27 -1.30 0.25 -7.61
N VAL A 28 -2.46 -0.29 -7.25
CA VAL A 28 -2.83 -0.69 -5.88
C VAL A 28 -3.57 -2.02 -5.92
N SER A 29 -3.65 -2.75 -4.81
CA SER A 29 -4.54 -3.90 -4.63
C SER A 29 -5.67 -3.52 -3.67
N ALA A 30 -6.77 -2.99 -4.19
CA ALA A 30 -7.85 -2.36 -3.42
C ALA A 30 -8.72 -3.38 -2.66
N THR A 31 -8.08 -4.29 -1.94
CA THR A 31 -8.68 -5.38 -1.15
C THR A 31 -8.14 -5.43 0.28
N TYR A 32 -7.45 -4.37 0.74
CA TYR A 32 -6.66 -4.39 1.97
C TYR A 32 -6.95 -3.19 2.90
N PRO A 33 -8.22 -3.02 3.36
CA PRO A 33 -8.57 -1.94 4.27
C PRO A 33 -7.80 -2.09 5.61
N PRO A 34 -7.33 -0.98 6.23
CA PRO A 34 -7.64 0.41 5.88
C PRO A 34 -6.60 1.06 4.95
N PHE A 35 -5.62 0.31 4.42
CA PHE A 35 -4.63 0.86 3.49
C PHE A 35 -5.27 1.22 2.15
N GLU A 36 -5.95 0.26 1.50
CA GLU A 36 -6.71 0.49 0.27
C GLU A 36 -7.90 -0.47 0.12
N SER A 37 -9.01 0.06 -0.33
CA SER A 37 -10.23 -0.70 -0.60
C SER A 37 -11.12 0.03 -1.61
N LEU A 38 -12.12 -0.66 -2.11
CA LEU A 38 -13.22 -0.03 -2.83
C LEU A 38 -14.29 0.41 -1.84
N ASP A 39 -14.78 1.64 -1.98
CA ASP A 39 -15.96 2.11 -1.26
C ASP A 39 -17.27 1.67 -1.96
N HIS A 40 -18.42 2.10 -1.44
CA HIS A 40 -19.73 1.76 -1.98
C HIS A 40 -19.99 2.33 -3.38
N ASP A 41 -19.25 3.36 -3.79
CA ASP A 41 -19.30 3.94 -5.14
C ASP A 41 -18.20 3.37 -6.08
N ASN A 42 -17.56 2.28 -5.67
CA ASN A 42 -16.41 1.66 -6.36
C ASN A 42 -15.21 2.61 -6.55
N GLN A 43 -15.07 3.62 -5.69
CA GLN A 43 -13.88 4.46 -5.67
C GLN A 43 -12.78 3.80 -4.82
N ILE A 44 -11.55 3.92 -5.26
CA ILE A 44 -10.41 3.43 -4.49
C ILE A 44 -10.11 4.45 -3.38
N VAL A 45 -10.21 4.00 -2.14
CA VAL A 45 -10.02 4.80 -0.92
C VAL A 45 -9.09 4.09 0.06
N GLY A 46 -8.52 4.80 1.02
CA GLY A 46 -7.68 4.22 2.06
C GLY A 46 -6.54 5.13 2.45
N PHE A 47 -5.77 4.67 3.44
CA PHE A 47 -4.59 5.36 3.94
C PHE A 47 -3.57 5.60 2.81
N ASP A 48 -3.25 4.57 2.02
CA ASP A 48 -2.29 4.62 0.92
C ASP A 48 -2.74 5.61 -0.16
N ILE A 49 -4.05 5.66 -0.42
CA ILE A 49 -4.63 6.56 -1.42
C ILE A 49 -4.54 8.02 -0.98
N ASP A 50 -4.90 8.29 0.28
CA ASP A 50 -4.82 9.65 0.83
C ASP A 50 -3.35 10.11 0.94
N LEU A 51 -2.44 9.21 1.34
CA LEU A 51 -1.01 9.48 1.37
C LEU A 51 -0.47 9.80 -0.03
N ALA A 52 -0.78 8.98 -1.04
CA ALA A 52 -0.34 9.20 -2.41
C ALA A 52 -0.88 10.52 -2.97
N LYS A 53 -2.16 10.85 -2.72
CA LYS A 53 -2.75 12.15 -3.10
C LYS A 53 -2.01 13.32 -2.44
N ALA A 54 -1.69 13.20 -1.15
CA ALA A 54 -0.93 14.24 -0.43
C ALA A 54 0.50 14.40 -0.97
N LEU A 55 1.18 13.28 -1.32
CA LEU A 55 2.49 13.32 -1.97
C LEU A 55 2.41 14.01 -3.32
N CYS A 56 1.44 13.64 -4.18
CA CYS A 56 1.25 14.27 -5.48
C CYS A 56 0.95 15.78 -5.37
N ALA A 57 0.17 16.19 -4.37
CA ALA A 57 -0.07 17.62 -4.11
C ALA A 57 1.24 18.37 -3.78
N LYS A 58 2.14 17.76 -2.97
CA LYS A 58 3.45 18.35 -2.63
C LYS A 58 4.35 18.51 -3.86
N ILE A 59 4.36 17.55 -4.77
CA ILE A 59 5.19 17.59 -5.99
C ILE A 59 4.47 18.23 -7.19
N LYS A 60 3.24 18.72 -7.00
CA LYS A 60 2.41 19.37 -8.03
C LYS A 60 2.08 18.46 -9.22
N ALA A 61 1.90 17.17 -8.96
CA ALA A 61 1.50 16.16 -9.94
C ALA A 61 0.02 15.78 -9.78
N GLU A 62 -0.56 15.20 -10.85
CA GLU A 62 -1.88 14.57 -10.83
C GLU A 62 -1.71 13.06 -10.64
N CYS A 63 -2.33 12.50 -9.58
CA CYS A 63 -2.30 11.06 -9.32
C CYS A 63 -3.53 10.36 -9.85
N THR A 64 -3.32 9.20 -10.47
CA THR A 64 -4.39 8.25 -10.83
C THR A 64 -4.12 6.90 -10.20
N PHE A 65 -5.18 6.14 -9.89
CA PHE A 65 -5.09 4.85 -9.21
C PHE A 65 -5.81 3.78 -10.02
N THR A 66 -5.18 2.60 -10.12
CA THR A 66 -5.76 1.45 -10.81
C THR A 66 -5.64 0.22 -9.94
N ASN A 67 -6.77 -0.48 -9.75
CA ASN A 67 -6.82 -1.72 -8.96
C ASN A 67 -6.26 -2.89 -9.76
N ASN A 68 -5.38 -3.68 -9.12
CA ASN A 68 -4.78 -4.89 -9.68
C ASN A 68 -4.61 -5.95 -8.59
N ALA A 69 -4.43 -7.21 -8.96
CA ALA A 69 -4.02 -8.24 -8.02
C ALA A 69 -2.62 -7.94 -7.46
N PHE A 70 -2.40 -8.20 -6.17
CA PHE A 70 -1.17 -7.84 -5.46
C PHE A 70 0.09 -8.43 -6.10
N ASP A 71 0.06 -9.70 -6.50
CA ASP A 71 1.17 -10.40 -7.15
C ASP A 71 1.54 -9.81 -8.53
N SER A 72 0.62 -9.08 -9.16
CA SER A 72 0.82 -8.43 -10.45
C SER A 72 1.42 -7.02 -10.35
N LEU A 73 1.50 -6.40 -9.15
CA LEU A 73 1.90 -5.00 -8.97
C LEU A 73 3.34 -4.75 -9.45
N ILE A 74 4.33 -5.49 -8.90
CA ILE A 74 5.74 -5.36 -9.32
C ILE A 74 5.94 -5.70 -10.79
N PRO A 75 5.43 -6.82 -11.34
CA PRO A 75 5.47 -7.08 -12.79
C PRO A 75 4.93 -5.92 -13.63
N SER A 76 3.75 -5.41 -13.30
CA SER A 76 3.12 -4.30 -14.03
C SER A 76 3.95 -3.01 -14.00
N LEU A 77 4.57 -2.71 -12.85
CA LEU A 77 5.50 -1.59 -12.70
C LEU A 77 6.74 -1.75 -13.59
N LYS A 78 7.34 -2.95 -13.62
CA LYS A 78 8.49 -3.28 -14.48
C LYS A 78 8.15 -3.14 -15.98
N PHE A 79 6.95 -3.53 -16.39
CA PHE A 79 6.45 -3.38 -17.76
C PHE A 79 5.94 -1.95 -18.08
N ARG A 80 6.20 -0.95 -17.24
CA ARG A 80 5.84 0.46 -17.45
C ARG A 80 4.34 0.72 -17.62
N ARG A 81 3.49 -0.17 -17.11
CA ARG A 81 2.03 0.06 -17.09
C ARG A 81 1.67 1.17 -16.11
N TYR A 82 2.45 1.29 -15.05
CA TYR A 82 2.31 2.28 -13.97
C TYR A 82 3.66 2.93 -13.69
N ASP A 83 3.64 4.03 -12.95
CA ASP A 83 4.84 4.79 -12.58
C ASP A 83 5.27 4.48 -11.15
N ALA A 84 4.29 4.15 -10.30
CA ALA A 84 4.51 3.77 -8.91
C ALA A 84 3.52 2.70 -8.43
N VAL A 85 3.85 2.04 -7.34
CA VAL A 85 2.99 1.13 -6.56
C VAL A 85 2.96 1.61 -5.12
N ILE A 86 1.76 1.75 -4.56
CA ILE A 86 1.53 1.94 -3.13
C ILE A 86 0.40 1.00 -2.73
N SER A 87 0.67 -0.01 -1.89
CA SER A 87 -0.29 -1.08 -1.59
C SER A 87 0.16 -1.92 -0.40
N GLY A 88 0.36 -1.30 0.76
CA GLY A 88 0.81 -2.02 1.95
C GLY A 88 2.05 -2.89 1.69
N MET A 89 2.95 -2.47 0.80
CA MET A 89 4.01 -3.33 0.29
C MET A 89 5.27 -3.26 1.15
N ASP A 90 5.66 -4.39 1.76
CA ASP A 90 6.90 -4.51 2.52
C ASP A 90 8.15 -4.23 1.69
N ILE A 91 9.05 -3.43 2.23
CA ILE A 91 10.40 -3.18 1.68
C ILE A 91 11.29 -4.37 2.01
N THR A 92 11.42 -5.32 1.10
CA THR A 92 12.28 -6.49 1.30
C THR A 92 13.49 -6.47 0.38
N ALA A 93 14.57 -7.17 0.80
CA ALA A 93 15.78 -7.30 -0.02
C ALA A 93 15.51 -7.96 -1.37
N GLU A 94 14.56 -8.91 -1.43
CA GLU A 94 14.18 -9.58 -2.68
C GLU A 94 13.44 -8.64 -3.64
N ARG A 95 12.43 -7.90 -3.14
CA ARG A 95 11.71 -6.91 -3.94
C ARG A 95 12.62 -5.77 -4.40
N SER A 96 13.56 -5.35 -3.53
CA SER A 96 14.55 -4.30 -3.84
C SER A 96 15.55 -4.68 -4.93
N LYS A 97 15.69 -5.95 -5.29
CA LYS A 97 16.42 -6.35 -6.50
C LYS A 97 15.68 -6.00 -7.78
N GLN A 98 14.35 -5.88 -7.73
CA GLN A 98 13.47 -5.72 -8.89
C GLN A 98 12.98 -4.29 -9.08
N VAL A 99 12.77 -3.56 -8.00
CA VAL A 99 12.24 -2.18 -7.94
C VAL A 99 13.03 -1.37 -6.93
N ASP A 100 12.88 -0.04 -6.94
CA ASP A 100 13.40 0.82 -5.88
C ASP A 100 12.24 1.26 -4.99
N PHE A 101 12.50 1.38 -3.67
CA PHE A 101 11.51 1.77 -2.69
C PHE A 101 11.80 3.13 -2.09
N SER A 102 10.75 3.86 -1.77
CA SER A 102 10.85 5.06 -0.91
C SER A 102 11.36 4.71 0.49
N GLN A 103 11.67 5.73 1.28
CA GLN A 103 11.73 5.56 2.73
C GLN A 103 10.41 4.97 3.24
N PRO A 104 10.43 4.19 4.34
CA PRO A 104 9.22 3.57 4.85
C PRO A 104 8.21 4.64 5.29
N TYR A 105 6.97 4.47 4.84
CA TYR A 105 5.88 5.36 5.22
C TYR A 105 5.07 4.82 6.40
N TYR A 106 5.12 3.52 6.67
CA TYR A 106 4.42 2.85 7.78
C TYR A 106 5.28 1.72 8.35
N ALA A 107 5.29 1.56 9.69
CA ALA A 107 5.93 0.41 10.33
C ALA A 107 5.05 -0.82 10.21
N ASN A 108 5.65 -2.00 10.01
CA ASN A 108 4.91 -3.22 9.82
C ASN A 108 5.31 -4.33 10.80
N SER A 109 4.34 -5.16 11.14
CA SER A 109 4.47 -6.46 11.78
C SER A 109 3.30 -7.34 11.33
N ALA A 110 3.45 -8.65 11.43
CA ALA A 110 2.42 -9.58 11.00
C ALA A 110 1.89 -10.39 12.18
N ILE A 111 0.64 -10.87 12.08
CA ILE A 111 0.02 -11.72 13.09
C ILE A 111 -1.02 -12.66 12.46
N VAL A 112 -1.18 -13.83 13.04
CA VAL A 112 -2.24 -14.77 12.65
C VAL A 112 -3.52 -14.43 13.42
N ILE A 113 -4.68 -14.54 12.76
CA ILE A 113 -5.99 -14.61 13.41
C ILE A 113 -6.61 -15.98 13.21
N ALA A 114 -7.41 -16.39 14.18
CA ALA A 114 -8.20 -17.61 14.15
C ALA A 114 -9.51 -17.41 14.91
N ARG A 115 -10.41 -18.41 14.88
CA ARG A 115 -11.60 -18.41 15.73
C ARG A 115 -11.23 -18.46 17.22
N LYS A 116 -11.95 -17.74 18.03
CA LYS A 116 -11.70 -17.68 19.50
C LYS A 116 -11.66 -19.10 20.10
N GLY A 117 -10.65 -19.34 20.92
CA GLY A 117 -10.50 -20.58 21.68
C GLY A 117 -9.87 -21.76 20.88
N GLU A 118 -9.57 -21.60 19.58
CA GLU A 118 -8.96 -22.67 18.81
C GLU A 118 -7.44 -22.78 19.03
N PHE A 119 -6.75 -21.63 19.04
CA PHE A 119 -5.30 -21.58 19.17
C PHE A 119 -4.89 -20.39 20.04
N SER A 120 -3.85 -20.55 20.84
CA SER A 120 -3.24 -19.50 21.65
C SER A 120 -1.81 -19.15 21.21
N ASP A 121 -1.17 -20.06 20.46
CA ASP A 121 0.24 -19.93 20.09
C ASP A 121 0.48 -20.44 18.66
N PHE A 122 1.47 -19.87 17.99
CA PHE A 122 1.83 -20.20 16.60
C PHE A 122 2.26 -21.68 16.43
N SER A 123 2.88 -22.28 17.46
CA SER A 123 3.31 -23.69 17.42
C SER A 123 2.16 -24.68 17.23
N GLN A 124 0.94 -24.29 17.63
CA GLN A 124 -0.28 -25.10 17.47
C GLN A 124 -0.81 -25.13 16.02
N LEU A 125 -0.23 -24.32 15.13
CA LEU A 125 -0.66 -24.22 13.71
C LEU A 125 -0.07 -25.30 12.83
N LYS A 126 0.76 -26.19 13.35
CA LYS A 126 1.31 -27.34 12.60
C LYS A 126 0.20 -28.18 11.97
N GLY A 127 0.30 -28.42 10.65
CA GLY A 127 -0.71 -29.11 9.86
C GLY A 127 -2.02 -28.34 9.64
N LYS A 128 -2.12 -27.10 10.12
CA LYS A 128 -3.32 -26.26 9.98
C LYS A 128 -3.26 -25.46 8.67
N ARG A 129 -4.46 -25.17 8.14
CA ARG A 129 -4.64 -24.41 6.90
C ARG A 129 -4.73 -22.92 7.23
N ILE A 130 -3.70 -22.15 6.86
CA ILE A 130 -3.62 -20.70 7.13
C ILE A 130 -3.72 -19.96 5.81
N GLY A 131 -4.73 -19.09 5.69
CA GLY A 131 -4.95 -18.24 4.52
C GLY A 131 -3.95 -17.09 4.47
N VAL A 132 -3.46 -16.81 3.27
CA VAL A 132 -2.58 -15.69 2.95
C VAL A 132 -2.98 -15.12 1.59
N GLU A 133 -2.65 -13.87 1.31
CA GLU A 133 -2.78 -13.35 -0.04
C GLU A 133 -1.58 -13.76 -0.90
N ASN A 134 -1.85 -14.06 -2.17
CA ASN A 134 -0.83 -14.51 -3.11
C ASN A 134 0.26 -13.45 -3.37
N GLY A 135 1.53 -13.86 -3.43
CA GLY A 135 2.67 -12.95 -3.66
C GLY A 135 3.09 -12.10 -2.46
N THR A 136 2.47 -12.32 -1.28
CA THR A 136 2.82 -11.59 -0.06
C THR A 136 4.02 -12.18 0.67
N THR A 137 4.63 -11.38 1.52
CA THR A 137 5.66 -11.77 2.48
C THR A 137 5.13 -12.79 3.50
N HIS A 138 3.84 -12.72 3.81
CA HIS A 138 3.13 -13.69 4.68
C HIS A 138 3.13 -15.09 4.07
N GLN A 139 2.79 -15.21 2.78
CA GLN A 139 2.87 -16.48 2.06
C GLN A 139 4.29 -17.03 2.09
N LYS A 140 5.28 -16.20 1.77
CA LYS A 140 6.69 -16.59 1.75
C LYS A 140 7.17 -17.04 3.13
N TYR A 141 6.83 -16.29 4.18
CA TYR A 141 7.18 -16.63 5.56
C TYR A 141 6.67 -18.02 5.96
N LEU A 142 5.39 -18.31 5.71
CA LEU A 142 4.84 -19.63 6.02
C LEU A 142 5.52 -20.75 5.20
N THR A 143 5.73 -20.54 3.91
CA THR A 143 6.28 -21.60 3.05
C THR A 143 7.75 -21.90 3.32
N GLU A 144 8.54 -20.91 3.75
CA GLU A 144 9.97 -21.09 3.97
C GLU A 144 10.35 -21.35 5.44
N LYS A 145 9.70 -20.66 6.39
CA LYS A 145 10.00 -20.79 7.83
C LYS A 145 9.13 -21.82 8.54
N HIS A 146 7.91 -22.01 8.07
CA HIS A 146 6.92 -22.90 8.68
C HIS A 146 6.33 -23.85 7.65
N PRO A 147 7.16 -24.70 6.97
CA PRO A 147 6.68 -25.63 5.94
C PRO A 147 5.76 -26.73 6.51
N ASP A 148 5.68 -26.84 7.83
CA ASP A 148 4.73 -27.70 8.55
C ASP A 148 3.33 -27.07 8.69
N VAL A 149 3.15 -25.78 8.37
CA VAL A 149 1.86 -25.09 8.24
C VAL A 149 1.41 -25.14 6.78
N VAL A 150 0.14 -25.42 6.53
CA VAL A 150 -0.41 -25.45 5.16
C VAL A 150 -0.81 -24.03 4.76
N ALA A 151 0.06 -23.30 4.08
CA ALA A 151 -0.25 -21.99 3.51
C ALA A 151 -1.24 -22.15 2.34
N VAL A 152 -2.39 -21.45 2.41
CA VAL A 152 -3.43 -21.45 1.37
C VAL A 152 -3.50 -20.06 0.77
N ALA A 153 -3.05 -19.93 -0.48
CA ALA A 153 -3.03 -18.65 -1.18
C ALA A 153 -4.40 -18.26 -1.73
N TYR A 154 -4.76 -17.00 -1.53
CA TYR A 154 -5.98 -16.36 -2.04
C TYR A 154 -5.62 -15.14 -2.88
N ASP A 155 -6.52 -14.74 -3.76
CA ASP A 155 -6.43 -13.49 -4.53
C ASP A 155 -6.81 -12.25 -3.70
N SER A 156 -7.40 -12.44 -2.51
CA SER A 156 -7.65 -11.37 -1.54
C SER A 156 -7.81 -11.90 -0.13
N TYR A 157 -7.49 -11.08 0.86
CA TYR A 157 -7.74 -11.40 2.26
C TYR A 157 -9.23 -11.49 2.61
N GLN A 158 -10.12 -10.78 1.89
CA GLN A 158 -11.56 -10.92 2.09
C GLN A 158 -12.03 -12.35 1.83
N ASN A 159 -11.54 -12.98 0.75
CA ASN A 159 -11.86 -14.38 0.44
C ASN A 159 -11.28 -15.34 1.49
N ALA A 160 -10.05 -15.09 1.96
CA ALA A 160 -9.46 -15.88 3.05
C ALA A 160 -10.27 -15.79 4.35
N ILE A 161 -10.73 -14.59 4.75
CA ILE A 161 -11.54 -14.40 5.95
C ILE A 161 -12.92 -15.08 5.80
N LEU A 162 -13.52 -15.00 4.63
CA LEU A 162 -14.77 -15.70 4.36
C LEU A 162 -14.60 -17.22 4.54
N ASP A 163 -13.51 -17.78 4.05
CA ASP A 163 -13.21 -19.21 4.21
C ASP A 163 -12.82 -19.58 5.65
N LEU A 164 -12.18 -18.67 6.40
CA LEU A 164 -11.97 -18.85 7.83
C LEU A 164 -13.30 -18.94 8.57
N LYS A 165 -14.23 -18.03 8.32
CA LYS A 165 -15.58 -18.03 8.93
C LYS A 165 -16.38 -19.29 8.58
N ASN A 166 -16.23 -19.79 7.37
CA ASN A 166 -16.90 -21.00 6.89
C ASN A 166 -16.20 -22.30 7.36
N GLY A 167 -15.15 -22.22 8.18
CA GLY A 167 -14.43 -23.40 8.69
C GLY A 167 -13.54 -24.12 7.68
N ARG A 168 -13.28 -23.52 6.51
CA ARG A 168 -12.40 -24.08 5.49
C ARG A 168 -10.92 -23.78 5.75
N LEU A 169 -10.66 -22.74 6.57
CA LEU A 169 -9.35 -22.38 7.12
C LEU A 169 -9.36 -22.46 8.63
N ASN A 170 -8.18 -22.62 9.20
CA ASN A 170 -7.93 -22.56 10.63
C ASN A 170 -7.48 -21.17 11.10
N GLY A 171 -6.92 -20.37 10.20
CA GLY A 171 -6.49 -19.00 10.47
C GLY A 171 -6.20 -18.24 9.19
N VAL A 172 -5.92 -16.93 9.35
CA VAL A 172 -5.43 -16.04 8.29
C VAL A 172 -4.24 -15.26 8.85
N PHE A 173 -3.18 -15.12 8.06
CA PHE A 173 -1.95 -14.45 8.45
C PHE A 173 -1.78 -13.17 7.62
N GLY A 174 -1.72 -12.01 8.27
CA GLY A 174 -1.65 -10.70 7.62
C GLY A 174 -0.99 -9.65 8.50
N ASP A 175 -0.91 -8.42 7.99
CA ASP A 175 -0.32 -7.28 8.71
C ASP A 175 -1.16 -6.89 9.93
N SER A 176 -0.50 -6.61 11.04
CA SER A 176 -1.16 -6.31 12.31
C SER A 176 -2.12 -5.14 12.23
N ALA A 177 -1.79 -4.11 11.45
CA ALA A 177 -2.64 -2.94 11.25
C ALA A 177 -3.98 -3.31 10.58
N VAL A 178 -3.94 -4.23 9.62
CA VAL A 178 -5.14 -4.73 8.92
C VAL A 178 -5.92 -5.71 9.78
N VAL A 179 -5.22 -6.59 10.50
CA VAL A 179 -5.82 -7.55 11.42
C VAL A 179 -6.70 -6.85 12.47
N SER A 180 -6.29 -5.70 12.97
CA SER A 180 -7.11 -4.94 13.93
C SER A 180 -8.49 -4.57 13.37
N GLN A 181 -8.59 -4.27 12.07
CA GLN A 181 -9.87 -3.99 11.40
C GLN A 181 -10.69 -5.27 11.19
N TRP A 182 -10.02 -6.38 10.86
CA TRP A 182 -10.71 -7.67 10.72
C TRP A 182 -11.35 -8.10 12.05
N LEU A 183 -10.65 -7.91 13.17
CA LEU A 183 -11.18 -8.24 14.51
C LEU A 183 -12.36 -7.34 14.90
N LYS A 184 -12.32 -6.04 14.55
CA LYS A 184 -13.46 -5.13 14.77
C LYS A 184 -14.72 -5.57 14.01
N ALA A 185 -14.53 -6.13 12.80
CA ALA A 185 -15.63 -6.59 11.96
C ALA A 185 -16.08 -8.04 12.24
N ASN A 186 -15.31 -8.81 13.01
CA ASN A 186 -15.55 -10.24 13.27
C ASN A 186 -15.23 -10.57 14.74
N GLU A 187 -16.24 -10.40 15.60
CA GLU A 187 -16.08 -10.58 17.04
C GLU A 187 -15.79 -12.02 17.49
N ASP A 188 -16.00 -13.00 16.61
CA ASP A 188 -15.71 -14.42 16.82
C ASP A 188 -14.23 -14.78 16.56
N LEU A 189 -13.43 -13.84 16.04
CA LEU A 189 -12.02 -14.02 15.77
C LEU A 189 -11.13 -13.43 16.89
N THR A 190 -9.89 -13.91 16.96
CA THR A 190 -8.85 -13.42 17.87
C THR A 190 -7.46 -13.61 17.24
N THR A 191 -6.47 -12.90 17.76
CA THR A 191 -5.06 -13.13 17.40
C THR A 191 -4.52 -14.42 17.99
N VAL A 192 -3.53 -15.01 17.29
CA VAL A 192 -2.82 -16.23 17.71
C VAL A 192 -1.34 -15.91 17.91
N GLY A 193 -0.86 -16.06 19.14
CA GLY A 193 0.54 -15.83 19.51
C GLY A 193 0.94 -14.36 19.45
N GLU A 194 2.23 -14.12 19.29
CA GLU A 194 2.83 -12.80 19.27
C GLU A 194 2.99 -12.27 17.85
N HIS A 195 3.25 -10.96 17.73
CA HIS A 195 3.55 -10.32 16.44
C HIS A 195 4.85 -10.84 15.85
N VAL A 196 4.83 -11.15 14.58
CA VAL A 196 6.01 -11.55 13.80
C VAL A 196 6.65 -10.31 13.20
N THR A 197 7.95 -10.09 13.52
CA THR A 197 8.74 -8.92 13.09
C THR A 197 10.04 -9.33 12.39
N ASP A 198 10.10 -10.54 11.80
CA ASP A 198 11.29 -11.04 11.11
C ASP A 198 11.64 -10.14 9.91
N ALA A 199 12.68 -9.30 10.09
CA ALA A 199 13.12 -8.35 9.06
C ALA A 199 13.59 -9.04 7.76
N GLY A 200 13.95 -10.32 7.80
CA GLY A 200 14.27 -11.11 6.60
C GLY A 200 13.09 -11.29 5.65
N TYR A 201 11.86 -11.23 6.19
CA TYR A 201 10.62 -11.39 5.44
C TYR A 201 9.82 -10.09 5.34
N PHE A 202 9.61 -9.39 6.46
CA PHE A 202 8.76 -8.19 6.52
C PHE A 202 9.55 -6.89 6.35
N GLY A 203 10.88 -6.99 6.18
CA GLY A 203 11.74 -5.84 5.89
C GLY A 203 11.73 -4.76 6.99
N ASN A 204 11.77 -3.50 6.55
CA ASN A 204 11.84 -2.33 7.44
C ASN A 204 10.56 -1.46 7.40
N GLY A 205 9.43 -2.06 7.06
CA GLY A 205 8.15 -1.37 6.91
C GLY A 205 7.66 -1.30 5.47
N LEU A 206 6.55 -0.57 5.26
CA LEU A 206 5.87 -0.43 3.98
C LEU A 206 6.45 0.74 3.19
N GLY A 207 6.64 0.56 1.88
CA GLY A 207 7.23 1.56 1.00
C GLY A 207 6.51 1.71 -0.34
N ILE A 208 6.70 2.87 -0.97
CA ILE A 208 6.24 3.13 -2.33
C ILE A 208 7.29 2.58 -3.28
N ALA A 209 6.88 1.69 -4.19
CA ALA A 209 7.79 1.15 -5.20
C ALA A 209 7.76 1.96 -6.49
N VAL A 210 8.93 2.22 -7.05
CA VAL A 210 9.12 2.77 -8.40
C VAL A 210 9.99 1.83 -9.23
N ARG A 211 9.99 1.99 -10.56
CA ARG A 211 10.88 1.19 -11.41
C ARG A 211 12.34 1.38 -11.00
N LYS A 212 13.09 0.30 -11.11
CA LYS A 212 14.53 0.29 -10.84
C LYS A 212 15.24 1.39 -11.64
N GLY A 213 16.01 2.22 -10.94
CA GLY A 213 16.76 3.35 -11.51
C GLY A 213 15.92 4.62 -11.77
N ASN A 214 14.64 4.68 -11.37
CA ASN A 214 13.85 5.91 -11.44
C ASN A 214 14.09 6.80 -10.21
N SER A 215 15.33 7.29 -10.08
CA SER A 215 15.80 8.05 -8.93
C SER A 215 15.10 9.40 -8.76
N ASP A 216 14.68 10.03 -9.85
CA ASP A 216 14.07 11.35 -9.82
C ASP A 216 12.71 11.29 -9.09
N LEU A 217 11.80 10.42 -9.57
CA LEU A 217 10.50 10.22 -8.93
C LEU A 217 10.64 9.71 -7.48
N LEU A 218 11.63 8.82 -7.24
CA LEU A 218 11.91 8.32 -5.88
C LEU A 218 12.32 9.44 -4.92
N ASN A 219 13.19 10.34 -5.36
CA ASN A 219 13.66 11.48 -4.57
C ASN A 219 12.51 12.46 -4.31
N GLU A 220 11.64 12.71 -5.29
CA GLU A 220 10.44 13.52 -5.13
C GLU A 220 9.51 12.93 -4.06
N PHE A 221 9.21 11.63 -4.12
CA PHE A 221 8.41 10.97 -3.09
C PHE A 221 9.04 11.02 -1.71
N ASN A 222 10.34 10.78 -1.59
CA ASN A 222 11.04 10.85 -0.31
C ASN A 222 11.03 12.26 0.28
N THR A 223 11.24 13.28 -0.54
CA THR A 223 11.20 14.69 -0.12
C THR A 223 9.78 15.08 0.33
N ALA A 224 8.76 14.69 -0.46
CA ALA A 224 7.37 14.95 -0.13
C ALA A 224 6.93 14.20 1.14
N LEU A 225 7.34 12.94 1.31
CA LEU A 225 7.03 12.15 2.50
C LEU A 225 7.64 12.77 3.77
N ALA A 226 8.90 13.21 3.69
CA ALA A 226 9.55 13.92 4.79
C ALA A 226 8.79 15.21 5.15
N ALA A 227 8.35 15.99 4.15
CA ALA A 227 7.58 17.21 4.37
C ALA A 227 6.21 16.90 5.01
N LEU A 228 5.48 15.87 4.57
CA LEU A 228 4.20 15.46 5.17
C LEU A 228 4.34 14.98 6.62
N LYS A 229 5.46 14.32 6.95
CA LYS A 229 5.77 13.93 8.34
C LYS A 229 6.09 15.16 9.20
N ALA A 230 6.83 16.13 8.65
CA ALA A 230 7.25 17.32 9.37
C ALA A 230 6.10 18.31 9.64
N ASP A 231 5.14 18.45 8.71
CA ASP A 231 4.01 19.39 8.84
C ASP A 231 2.77 18.79 9.52
N GLY A 232 2.82 17.50 9.91
CA GLY A 232 1.73 16.81 10.59
C GLY A 232 0.65 16.23 9.67
N SER A 233 0.75 16.42 8.36
CA SER A 233 -0.24 15.88 7.40
C SER A 233 -0.27 14.35 7.41
N TRP A 234 0.88 13.69 7.54
CA TRP A 234 0.95 12.24 7.67
C TRP A 234 0.18 11.75 8.90
N GLN A 235 0.33 12.41 10.05
CA GLN A 235 -0.36 12.07 11.29
C GLN A 235 -1.87 12.22 11.18
N GLN A 236 -2.34 13.26 10.47
CA GLN A 236 -3.77 13.46 10.22
C GLN A 236 -4.35 12.34 9.35
N ILE A 237 -3.64 11.93 8.29
CA ILE A 237 -4.03 10.80 7.45
C ILE A 237 -4.03 9.50 8.27
N ASN A 238 -3.01 9.29 9.11
CA ASN A 238 -2.93 8.12 9.98
C ASN A 238 -4.11 8.05 10.95
N GLN A 239 -4.43 9.14 11.65
CA GLN A 239 -5.55 9.20 12.58
C GLN A 239 -6.91 8.95 11.91
N LYS A 240 -7.07 9.40 10.66
CA LYS A 240 -8.30 9.17 9.88
C LYS A 240 -8.55 7.68 9.64
N TRP A 241 -7.51 6.91 9.31
CA TRP A 241 -7.64 5.53 8.88
C TRP A 241 -7.34 4.51 9.98
N PHE A 242 -6.55 4.89 10.97
CA PHE A 242 -6.18 4.09 12.14
C PHE A 242 -6.54 4.85 13.43
N PRO A 243 -7.84 5.07 13.70
CA PRO A 243 -8.27 5.69 14.95
C PRO A 243 -7.93 4.76 16.12
N GLU A 244 -7.41 5.34 17.21
CA GLU A 244 -7.13 4.64 18.49
C GLU A 244 -8.40 4.08 19.16
#